data_78662ea0f2a588cda3c78e6d39713588
#
_entry.id   78662ea0f2a588cda3c78e6d39713588
#
_cell.length_a   1.000
_cell.length_b   1.000
_cell.length_c   1.000
_cell.angle_alpha   90.00
_cell.angle_beta   90.00
_cell.angle_gamma   90.00
#
_symmetry.space_group_name_H-M   'P 1'
#
loop_
_entity.id
_entity.type
_entity.pdbx_description
1 polymer ?
#
loop_
_entity_poly.entity_id
_entity_poly.type
_entity_poly.pdbx_seq_one_letter_code
_entity_poly.pdbx_strand_id
1 'polypeptide(L)'
;MPFELFDGQRTLVANYKKHRFNLVLKYRQAGISTVTAAYSAVLTAFASPERPEKVLILANKQETAIEFQNKIINFIKQLPDWASVTFDKSSQKHVRLSNGSEIKAVATSQDALRGYTPTVLLIDEAAFVEGGQELWTACLASIGTGGKAVLISTPNGLDPIYYASYEGAIKGENSFCVTHLKWWQDPRFNKDLRLIKAKDIVDWIQKPNAEKHEEIIQSAIDLHPDVIAKFISEGYKPHSTWYENMCRDMNFNKRMINQELECAFIGSGDNVIEGEVIRKQEQDNVRDPEIKDKAWDSNLWIWKLPEKGHRYILALDVSRGDSEDATGMCIIDYDTFEQVLEYHGKVPPDVAALIVDQYGRMYEALSTFDITGGMGIASTQKLKELAYPKKLLHYDNDDNNNMYFMPDENAIPGINFASRNRRGQIIAALEEAVSRGGFKIRSERLTAELKKFVYKNGKPDHMKGSHDDLIMALGMCLFVANTSFKRLQESDNLTRAMLDSWKIKTNEPKSDSNYLLEKITSTPDPNKTYEGEGINDMLQNTRQYSWLFGSDPRKNKKI
;
A
#
# COMPACT_ATOMS: atom_id res chain seq x y z
N MET A 1 -29.69 -28.13 -23.05
CA MET A 1 -30.35 -27.50 -21.90
C MET A 1 -30.58 -26.04 -22.23
N PRO A 2 -31.72 -25.45 -21.89
CA PRO A 2 -31.91 -24.01 -22.05
C PRO A 2 -30.88 -23.25 -21.22
N PHE A 3 -30.42 -22.12 -21.77
CA PHE A 3 -29.47 -21.23 -21.07
C PHE A 3 -30.25 -20.31 -20.13
N GLU A 4 -30.26 -20.64 -18.84
CA GLU A 4 -31.00 -19.90 -17.83
C GLU A 4 -30.03 -18.99 -17.05
N LEU A 5 -30.40 -17.71 -16.94
CA LEU A 5 -29.65 -16.71 -16.17
C LEU A 5 -30.09 -16.75 -14.71
N PHE A 6 -29.12 -16.71 -13.77
CA PHE A 6 -29.42 -16.41 -12.38
C PHE A 6 -29.51 -14.89 -12.16
N ASP A 7 -30.02 -14.46 -11.01
CA ASP A 7 -30.42 -13.07 -10.77
C ASP A 7 -29.30 -12.04 -10.97
N GLY A 8 -28.07 -12.33 -10.52
CA GLY A 8 -26.93 -11.45 -10.76
C GLY A 8 -26.63 -11.28 -12.26
N GLN A 9 -26.77 -12.34 -13.05
CA GLN A 9 -26.59 -12.29 -14.52
C GLN A 9 -27.76 -11.57 -15.21
N ARG A 10 -28.99 -11.69 -14.71
CA ARG A 10 -30.15 -10.92 -15.21
C ARG A 10 -29.96 -9.43 -14.98
N THR A 11 -29.53 -9.07 -13.78
CA THR A 11 -29.17 -7.67 -13.43
C THR A 11 -28.09 -7.13 -14.36
N LEU A 12 -27.04 -7.92 -14.63
CA LEU A 12 -25.97 -7.54 -15.55
C LEU A 12 -26.50 -7.24 -16.95
N VAL A 13 -27.33 -8.11 -17.51
CA VAL A 13 -27.92 -7.90 -18.85
C VAL A 13 -28.81 -6.66 -18.87
N ALA A 14 -29.57 -6.40 -17.82
CA ALA A 14 -30.35 -5.17 -17.67
C ALA A 14 -29.45 -3.91 -17.68
N ASN A 15 -28.32 -3.96 -16.95
CA ASN A 15 -27.35 -2.87 -16.93
C ASN A 15 -26.70 -2.64 -18.31
N TYR A 16 -26.35 -3.68 -19.07
CA TYR A 16 -25.86 -3.56 -20.46
C TYR A 16 -26.83 -2.84 -21.39
N LYS A 17 -28.13 -3.05 -21.21
CA LYS A 17 -29.17 -2.36 -21.98
C LYS A 17 -29.27 -0.89 -21.58
N LYS A 18 -29.22 -0.60 -20.26
CA LYS A 18 -29.52 0.72 -19.70
C LYS A 18 -28.32 1.68 -19.77
N HIS A 19 -27.12 1.18 -19.54
CA HIS A 19 -25.92 2.03 -19.37
C HIS A 19 -24.97 1.87 -20.55
N ARG A 20 -24.32 2.99 -20.90
CA ARG A 20 -23.32 3.06 -21.96
C ARG A 20 -21.99 2.43 -21.57
N PHE A 21 -21.55 2.69 -20.32
CA PHE A 21 -20.31 2.17 -19.77
C PHE A 21 -20.65 1.21 -18.62
N ASN A 22 -20.13 -0.01 -18.70
CA ASN A 22 -20.35 -1.05 -17.71
C ASN A 22 -19.02 -1.62 -17.23
N LEU A 23 -18.86 -1.74 -15.92
CA LEU A 23 -17.74 -2.37 -15.27
C LEU A 23 -18.24 -3.57 -14.46
N VAL A 24 -17.73 -4.76 -14.77
CA VAL A 24 -18.20 -6.01 -14.19
C VAL A 24 -17.12 -6.62 -13.31
N LEU A 25 -17.25 -6.43 -12.02
CA LEU A 25 -16.39 -7.04 -11.02
C LEU A 25 -16.96 -8.42 -10.66
N LYS A 26 -16.20 -9.47 -10.94
CA LYS A 26 -16.66 -10.85 -10.82
C LYS A 26 -15.67 -11.72 -10.05
N TYR A 27 -16.18 -12.72 -9.36
CA TYR A 27 -15.38 -13.85 -8.91
C TYR A 27 -15.11 -14.83 -10.08
N ARG A 28 -14.09 -15.68 -9.90
CA ARG A 28 -13.73 -16.68 -10.92
C ARG A 28 -14.86 -17.67 -11.16
N GLN A 29 -15.08 -18.07 -12.43
CA GLN A 29 -16.15 -18.98 -12.87
C GLN A 29 -17.59 -18.45 -12.71
N ALA A 30 -17.79 -17.14 -12.60
CA ALA A 30 -19.11 -16.51 -12.55
C ALA A 30 -19.93 -16.67 -13.86
N GLY A 31 -19.34 -17.22 -14.93
CA GLY A 31 -20.01 -17.44 -16.21
C GLY A 31 -20.24 -16.17 -17.03
N ILE A 32 -19.62 -15.05 -16.67
CA ILE A 32 -19.91 -13.72 -17.24
C ILE A 32 -19.47 -13.60 -18.69
N SER A 33 -18.30 -14.14 -19.05
CA SER A 33 -17.87 -14.14 -20.46
C SER A 33 -18.89 -14.88 -21.36
N THR A 34 -19.55 -15.93 -20.84
CA THR A 34 -20.62 -16.65 -21.55
C THR A 34 -21.89 -15.80 -21.67
N VAL A 35 -22.34 -15.16 -20.59
CA VAL A 35 -23.53 -14.27 -20.62
C VAL A 35 -23.30 -13.10 -21.55
N THR A 36 -22.12 -12.48 -21.49
CA THR A 36 -21.77 -11.34 -22.34
C THR A 36 -21.66 -11.75 -23.81
N ALA A 37 -21.15 -12.97 -24.09
CA ALA A 37 -21.14 -13.52 -25.44
C ALA A 37 -22.57 -13.78 -25.97
N ALA A 38 -23.45 -14.34 -25.16
CA ALA A 38 -24.85 -14.53 -25.52
C ALA A 38 -25.57 -13.20 -25.81
N TYR A 39 -25.36 -12.18 -24.94
CA TYR A 39 -25.86 -10.82 -25.14
C TYR A 39 -25.36 -10.22 -26.45
N SER A 40 -24.05 -10.33 -26.72
CA SER A 40 -23.43 -9.82 -27.94
C SER A 40 -23.93 -10.54 -29.20
N ALA A 41 -24.21 -11.85 -29.11
CA ALA A 41 -24.80 -12.63 -30.21
C ALA A 41 -26.20 -12.11 -30.55
N VAL A 42 -27.05 -11.90 -29.55
CA VAL A 42 -28.39 -11.31 -29.76
C VAL A 42 -28.26 -9.89 -30.35
N LEU A 43 -27.38 -9.06 -29.80
CA LEU A 43 -27.18 -7.68 -30.25
C LEU A 43 -26.78 -7.64 -31.73
N THR A 44 -25.81 -8.47 -32.15
CA THR A 44 -25.31 -8.50 -33.54
C THR A 44 -26.26 -9.20 -34.51
N ALA A 45 -26.92 -10.28 -34.11
CA ALA A 45 -27.82 -11.02 -34.98
C ALA A 45 -29.11 -10.24 -35.28
N PHE A 46 -29.64 -9.50 -34.32
CA PHE A 46 -30.89 -8.74 -34.46
C PHE A 46 -30.67 -7.26 -34.81
N ALA A 47 -29.45 -6.87 -35.11
CA ALA A 47 -29.17 -5.50 -35.58
C ALA A 47 -29.82 -5.25 -36.95
N SER A 48 -30.38 -4.05 -37.14
CA SER A 48 -30.88 -3.64 -38.44
C SER A 48 -29.75 -3.47 -39.46
N PRO A 49 -29.92 -3.89 -40.72
CA PRO A 49 -28.93 -3.64 -41.77
C PRO A 49 -28.56 -2.15 -41.95
N GLU A 50 -29.46 -1.24 -41.59
CA GLU A 50 -29.23 0.20 -41.61
C GLU A 50 -28.36 0.69 -40.46
N ARG A 51 -28.30 -0.09 -39.36
CA ARG A 51 -27.50 0.22 -38.16
C ARG A 51 -26.84 -1.06 -37.65
N PRO A 52 -25.87 -1.60 -38.39
CA PRO A 52 -25.17 -2.80 -37.99
C PRO A 52 -24.32 -2.58 -36.75
N GLU A 53 -24.22 -3.58 -35.91
CA GLU A 53 -23.39 -3.55 -34.71
C GLU A 53 -21.95 -3.98 -35.03
N LYS A 54 -20.98 -3.24 -34.46
CA LYS A 54 -19.55 -3.55 -34.56
C LYS A 54 -19.00 -3.86 -33.20
N VAL A 55 -18.85 -5.13 -32.89
CA VAL A 55 -18.31 -5.60 -31.61
C VAL A 55 -16.81 -5.79 -31.73
N LEU A 56 -16.04 -5.04 -30.93
CA LEU A 56 -14.61 -5.22 -30.78
C LEU A 56 -14.30 -5.90 -29.45
N ILE A 57 -13.60 -7.02 -29.48
CA ILE A 57 -13.18 -7.78 -28.31
C ILE A 57 -11.68 -7.57 -28.11
N LEU A 58 -11.31 -7.05 -26.97
CA LEU A 58 -9.92 -6.91 -26.51
C LEU A 58 -9.66 -7.87 -25.35
N ALA A 59 -8.52 -8.53 -25.37
CA ALA A 59 -8.02 -9.31 -24.23
C ALA A 59 -6.49 -9.22 -24.19
N ASN A 60 -5.90 -9.57 -23.08
CA ASN A 60 -4.44 -9.55 -22.91
C ASN A 60 -3.73 -10.45 -23.96
N LYS A 61 -4.34 -11.59 -24.31
CA LYS A 61 -3.84 -12.53 -25.33
C LYS A 61 -4.81 -12.64 -26.48
N GLN A 62 -4.26 -12.79 -27.70
CA GLN A 62 -5.06 -12.96 -28.92
C GLN A 62 -5.96 -14.20 -28.85
N GLU A 63 -5.45 -15.29 -28.28
CA GLU A 63 -6.19 -16.56 -28.13
C GLU A 63 -7.44 -16.35 -27.26
N THR A 64 -7.33 -15.62 -26.16
CA THR A 64 -8.46 -15.31 -25.25
C THR A 64 -9.54 -14.49 -25.98
N ALA A 65 -9.13 -13.49 -26.77
CA ALA A 65 -10.08 -12.70 -27.57
C ALA A 65 -10.78 -13.57 -28.63
N ILE A 66 -10.07 -14.49 -29.29
CA ILE A 66 -10.62 -15.42 -30.26
C ILE A 66 -11.58 -16.41 -29.58
N GLU A 67 -11.25 -16.94 -28.42
CA GLU A 67 -12.15 -17.82 -27.65
C GLU A 67 -13.46 -17.12 -27.30
N PHE A 68 -13.38 -15.85 -26.90
CA PHE A 68 -14.57 -15.05 -26.63
C PHE A 68 -15.41 -14.86 -27.91
N GLN A 69 -14.79 -14.53 -29.04
CA GLN A 69 -15.46 -14.43 -30.35
C GLN A 69 -16.12 -15.73 -30.72
N ASN A 70 -15.47 -16.87 -30.54
CA ASN A 70 -16.02 -18.19 -30.84
C ASN A 70 -17.26 -18.49 -30.00
N LYS A 71 -17.32 -18.06 -28.74
CA LYS A 71 -18.55 -18.18 -27.92
C LYS A 71 -19.69 -17.38 -28.53
N ILE A 72 -19.46 -16.15 -29.01
CA ILE A 72 -20.49 -15.35 -29.70
C ILE A 72 -20.98 -16.08 -30.97
N ILE A 73 -20.05 -16.54 -31.80
CA ILE A 73 -20.37 -17.27 -33.04
C ILE A 73 -21.20 -18.54 -32.75
N ASN A 74 -20.84 -19.28 -31.71
CA ASN A 74 -21.57 -20.48 -31.32
C ASN A 74 -23.01 -20.16 -30.87
N PHE A 75 -23.23 -19.06 -30.17
CA PHE A 75 -24.60 -18.62 -29.83
C PHE A 75 -25.37 -18.21 -31.08
N ILE A 76 -24.77 -17.50 -32.04
CA ILE A 76 -25.41 -17.11 -33.30
C ILE A 76 -25.82 -18.36 -34.09
N LYS A 77 -24.96 -19.39 -34.19
CA LYS A 77 -25.24 -20.64 -34.89
C LYS A 77 -26.36 -21.46 -34.23
N GLN A 78 -26.65 -21.23 -32.96
CA GLN A 78 -27.71 -21.93 -32.22
C GLN A 78 -29.04 -21.18 -32.22
N LEU A 79 -29.11 -20.02 -32.88
CA LEU A 79 -30.37 -19.31 -33.03
C LEU A 79 -31.36 -20.15 -33.88
N PRO A 80 -32.65 -20.09 -33.56
CA PRO A 80 -33.66 -20.79 -34.36
C PRO A 80 -33.71 -20.24 -35.79
N ASP A 81 -34.13 -21.03 -36.76
CA ASP A 81 -34.12 -20.72 -38.20
C ASP A 81 -34.76 -19.38 -38.53
N TRP A 82 -35.83 -18.99 -37.85
CA TRP A 82 -36.50 -17.69 -38.04
C TRP A 82 -35.67 -16.47 -37.60
N ALA A 83 -34.64 -16.68 -36.80
CA ALA A 83 -33.71 -15.66 -36.31
C ALA A 83 -32.28 -15.83 -36.86
N SER A 84 -32.07 -16.79 -37.77
CA SER A 84 -30.74 -17.12 -38.28
C SER A 84 -30.20 -16.01 -39.18
N VAL A 85 -28.92 -15.70 -39.03
CA VAL A 85 -28.16 -14.81 -39.91
C VAL A 85 -27.00 -15.59 -40.50
N THR A 86 -26.70 -15.34 -41.79
CA THR A 86 -25.57 -15.98 -42.46
C THR A 86 -24.27 -15.23 -42.22
N PHE A 87 -23.15 -15.94 -42.43
CA PHE A 87 -21.82 -15.39 -42.29
C PHE A 87 -21.26 -15.03 -43.66
N ASP A 88 -21.12 -13.72 -43.96
CA ASP A 88 -20.53 -13.25 -45.23
C ASP A 88 -19.02 -13.41 -45.23
N LYS A 89 -18.38 -13.21 -44.07
CA LYS A 89 -16.96 -13.42 -43.88
C LYS A 89 -16.72 -14.07 -42.53
N SER A 90 -15.91 -15.11 -42.51
CA SER A 90 -15.53 -15.78 -41.28
C SER A 90 -14.04 -16.08 -41.30
N SER A 91 -13.28 -15.35 -40.49
CA SER A 91 -11.88 -15.61 -40.20
C SER A 91 -11.68 -15.72 -38.69
N GLN A 92 -10.55 -16.26 -38.26
CA GLN A 92 -10.27 -16.42 -36.82
C GLN A 92 -10.35 -15.10 -36.02
N LYS A 93 -10.12 -13.97 -36.68
CA LYS A 93 -10.03 -12.65 -36.00
C LYS A 93 -11.13 -11.68 -36.38
N HIS A 94 -11.90 -11.97 -37.45
CA HIS A 94 -12.90 -11.05 -37.95
C HIS A 94 -14.05 -11.82 -38.62
N VAL A 95 -15.21 -11.59 -38.12
CA VAL A 95 -16.48 -12.20 -38.65
C VAL A 95 -17.41 -11.08 -39.04
N ARG A 96 -18.05 -11.21 -40.20
CA ARG A 96 -19.10 -10.34 -40.70
C ARG A 96 -20.35 -11.13 -40.98
N LEU A 97 -21.49 -10.61 -40.55
CA LEU A 97 -22.81 -11.20 -40.73
C LEU A 97 -23.51 -10.55 -41.93
N SER A 98 -24.51 -11.25 -42.51
CA SER A 98 -25.28 -10.79 -43.66
C SER A 98 -26.07 -9.49 -43.42
N ASN A 99 -26.36 -9.14 -42.16
CA ASN A 99 -26.95 -7.86 -41.80
C ASN A 99 -25.93 -6.73 -41.66
N GLY A 100 -24.66 -6.96 -42.04
CA GLY A 100 -23.56 -5.98 -41.96
C GLY A 100 -22.90 -5.88 -40.60
N SER A 101 -23.38 -6.56 -39.56
CA SER A 101 -22.73 -6.57 -38.25
C SER A 101 -21.38 -7.26 -38.29
N GLU A 102 -20.43 -6.77 -37.46
CA GLU A 102 -19.05 -7.25 -37.41
C GLU A 102 -18.64 -7.63 -35.99
N ILE A 103 -17.84 -8.69 -35.87
CA ILE A 103 -17.22 -9.12 -34.61
C ILE A 103 -15.73 -9.27 -34.85
N LYS A 104 -14.91 -8.50 -34.16
CA LYS A 104 -13.46 -8.49 -34.31
C LYS A 104 -12.78 -8.80 -32.99
N ALA A 105 -11.83 -9.76 -32.99
CA ALA A 105 -11.05 -10.16 -31.83
C ALA A 105 -9.59 -9.74 -32.01
N VAL A 106 -9.05 -8.97 -31.05
CA VAL A 106 -7.70 -8.40 -31.13
C VAL A 106 -7.02 -8.50 -29.77
N ALA A 107 -5.70 -8.78 -29.77
CA ALA A 107 -4.90 -8.58 -28.58
C ALA A 107 -4.78 -7.08 -28.27
N THR A 108 -4.65 -6.76 -27.01
CA THR A 108 -4.42 -5.37 -26.58
C THR A 108 -3.08 -4.85 -27.09
N SER A 109 -3.14 -3.85 -27.96
CA SER A 109 -2.00 -3.09 -28.45
C SER A 109 -2.44 -1.66 -28.78
N GLN A 110 -1.55 -0.69 -28.74
CA GLN A 110 -1.87 0.70 -29.07
C GLN A 110 -2.43 0.86 -30.50
N ASP A 111 -2.02 -0.01 -31.42
CA ASP A 111 -2.47 0.01 -32.81
C ASP A 111 -3.78 -0.77 -33.05
N ALA A 112 -4.24 -1.55 -32.09
CA ALA A 112 -5.42 -2.43 -32.24
C ALA A 112 -6.71 -1.65 -32.56
N LEU A 113 -6.79 -0.38 -32.15
CA LEU A 113 -7.96 0.49 -32.27
C LEU A 113 -7.87 1.48 -33.43
N ARG A 114 -6.68 1.66 -34.03
CA ARG A 114 -6.50 2.62 -35.11
C ARG A 114 -7.34 2.27 -36.33
N GLY A 115 -8.18 3.20 -36.75
CA GLY A 115 -9.03 3.06 -37.94
C GLY A 115 -10.26 2.15 -37.76
N TYR A 116 -10.61 1.75 -36.51
CA TYR A 116 -11.82 0.99 -36.23
C TYR A 116 -12.70 1.71 -35.20
N THR A 117 -13.96 1.93 -35.54
CA THR A 117 -14.93 2.60 -34.66
C THR A 117 -16.00 1.57 -34.24
N PRO A 118 -15.84 0.92 -33.09
CA PRO A 118 -16.81 -0.07 -32.63
C PRO A 118 -18.06 0.62 -32.04
N THR A 119 -19.22 -0.05 -32.20
CA THR A 119 -20.42 0.31 -31.45
C THR A 119 -20.42 -0.29 -30.05
N VAL A 120 -19.72 -1.42 -29.87
CA VAL A 120 -19.51 -2.08 -28.58
C VAL A 120 -18.07 -2.52 -28.43
N LEU A 121 -17.42 -2.04 -27.39
CA LEU A 121 -16.09 -2.44 -26.97
C LEU A 121 -16.21 -3.38 -25.77
N LEU A 122 -15.70 -4.60 -25.89
CA LEU A 122 -15.61 -5.58 -24.81
C LEU A 122 -14.15 -5.77 -24.44
N ILE A 123 -13.80 -5.57 -23.16
CA ILE A 123 -12.47 -5.86 -22.64
C ILE A 123 -12.61 -6.97 -21.61
N ASP A 124 -12.21 -8.18 -21.98
CA ASP A 124 -12.19 -9.32 -21.04
C ASP A 124 -10.86 -9.37 -20.31
N GLU A 125 -10.90 -9.70 -19.04
CA GLU A 125 -9.76 -9.65 -18.12
C GLU A 125 -9.08 -8.28 -18.07
N ALA A 126 -9.88 -7.22 -18.00
CA ALA A 126 -9.45 -5.83 -18.12
C ALA A 126 -8.38 -5.41 -17.10
N ALA A 127 -8.37 -5.97 -15.89
CA ALA A 127 -7.36 -5.70 -14.87
C ALA A 127 -5.97 -6.28 -15.19
N PHE A 128 -5.88 -7.19 -16.18
CA PHE A 128 -4.62 -7.84 -16.60
C PHE A 128 -4.10 -7.31 -17.93
N VAL A 129 -4.72 -6.25 -18.45
CA VAL A 129 -4.35 -5.67 -19.74
C VAL A 129 -3.09 -4.81 -19.60
N GLU A 130 -2.09 -5.08 -20.43
CA GLU A 130 -0.90 -4.25 -20.54
C GLU A 130 -1.17 -2.99 -21.39
N GLY A 131 -0.43 -1.90 -21.16
CA GLY A 131 -0.55 -0.64 -21.93
C GLY A 131 -1.29 0.49 -21.22
N GLY A 132 -1.88 0.23 -20.07
CA GLY A 132 -2.32 1.24 -19.10
C GLY A 132 -3.22 2.34 -19.66
N GLN A 133 -2.99 3.56 -19.18
CA GLN A 133 -3.79 4.74 -19.47
C GLN A 133 -3.84 5.11 -20.96
N GLU A 134 -2.75 4.87 -21.71
CA GLU A 134 -2.67 5.20 -23.15
C GLU A 134 -3.64 4.34 -23.96
N LEU A 135 -3.69 3.04 -23.69
CA LEU A 135 -4.66 2.14 -24.34
C LEU A 135 -6.09 2.55 -24.00
N TRP A 136 -6.37 2.89 -22.74
CA TRP A 136 -7.71 3.32 -22.34
C TRP A 136 -8.12 4.62 -23.02
N THR A 137 -7.22 5.58 -23.15
CA THR A 137 -7.46 6.83 -23.90
C THR A 137 -7.80 6.54 -25.36
N ALA A 138 -7.07 5.64 -26.02
CA ALA A 138 -7.36 5.21 -27.39
C ALA A 138 -8.73 4.49 -27.50
N CYS A 139 -9.06 3.68 -26.49
CA CYS A 139 -10.38 3.03 -26.39
C CYS A 139 -11.51 4.07 -26.33
N LEU A 140 -11.41 5.05 -25.45
CA LEU A 140 -12.42 6.11 -25.30
C LEU A 140 -12.58 6.92 -26.59
N ALA A 141 -11.48 7.26 -27.27
CA ALA A 141 -11.52 7.97 -28.55
C ALA A 141 -12.27 7.14 -29.61
N SER A 142 -12.06 5.81 -29.67
CA SER A 142 -12.67 4.95 -30.66
C SER A 142 -14.19 4.79 -30.51
N ILE A 143 -14.71 4.90 -29.28
CA ILE A 143 -16.15 4.83 -28.97
C ILE A 143 -16.80 6.20 -28.76
N GLY A 144 -16.05 7.30 -29.00
CA GLY A 144 -16.49 8.69 -28.71
C GLY A 144 -17.82 9.07 -29.37
N THR A 145 -18.13 8.52 -30.53
CA THR A 145 -19.34 8.81 -31.31
C THR A 145 -20.62 8.12 -30.80
N GLY A 146 -20.63 7.56 -29.58
CA GLY A 146 -21.81 6.95 -28.96
C GLY A 146 -21.71 5.44 -28.69
N GLY A 147 -20.55 4.82 -28.97
CA GLY A 147 -20.31 3.42 -28.68
C GLY A 147 -20.38 3.08 -27.18
N LYS A 148 -20.63 1.82 -26.85
CA LYS A 148 -20.68 1.26 -25.49
C LYS A 148 -19.35 0.61 -25.12
N ALA A 149 -19.01 0.61 -23.82
CA ALA A 149 -17.88 -0.18 -23.30
C ALA A 149 -18.31 -1.10 -22.15
N VAL A 150 -17.76 -2.30 -22.16
CA VAL A 150 -17.92 -3.29 -21.11
C VAL A 150 -16.54 -3.79 -20.69
N LEU A 151 -16.14 -3.51 -19.45
CA LEU A 151 -14.92 -3.99 -18.82
C LEU A 151 -15.27 -5.14 -17.87
N ILE A 152 -14.67 -6.30 -18.06
CA ILE A 152 -14.94 -7.50 -17.27
C ILE A 152 -13.64 -7.99 -16.67
N SER A 153 -13.57 -8.18 -15.35
CA SER A 153 -12.37 -8.75 -14.71
C SER A 153 -12.65 -9.31 -13.31
N THR A 154 -11.75 -10.17 -12.83
CA THR A 154 -11.39 -10.27 -11.41
C THR A 154 -10.42 -9.14 -11.08
N PRO A 155 -10.25 -8.73 -9.81
CA PRO A 155 -9.26 -7.72 -9.42
C PRO A 155 -7.83 -8.18 -9.72
N ASN A 156 -6.93 -7.25 -9.98
CA ASN A 156 -5.48 -7.50 -10.06
C ASN A 156 -4.71 -6.33 -9.45
N GLY A 157 -4.76 -6.22 -8.14
CA GLY A 157 -4.20 -5.07 -7.45
C GLY A 157 -4.89 -3.76 -7.84
N LEU A 158 -4.13 -2.67 -7.82
CA LEU A 158 -4.60 -1.32 -8.16
C LEU A 158 -4.16 -0.97 -9.59
N ASP A 159 -4.65 -1.70 -10.59
CA ASP A 159 -4.30 -1.47 -11.99
C ASP A 159 -4.81 -0.12 -12.52
N PRO A 160 -4.12 0.48 -13.52
CA PRO A 160 -4.40 1.85 -13.97
C PRO A 160 -5.66 1.99 -14.85
N ILE A 161 -6.27 0.92 -15.30
CA ILE A 161 -7.46 0.95 -16.16
C ILE A 161 -8.70 0.54 -15.37
N TYR A 162 -8.75 -0.72 -14.96
CA TYR A 162 -9.93 -1.34 -14.39
C TYR A 162 -10.21 -0.84 -12.97
N TYR A 163 -9.17 -0.85 -12.09
CA TYR A 163 -9.31 -0.30 -10.74
C TYR A 163 -9.59 1.20 -10.76
N ALA A 164 -8.84 1.98 -11.57
CA ALA A 164 -9.09 3.42 -11.66
C ALA A 164 -10.51 3.74 -12.15
N SER A 165 -11.03 2.96 -13.12
CA SER A 165 -12.42 3.10 -13.59
C SER A 165 -13.42 2.70 -12.51
N TYR A 166 -13.14 1.66 -11.72
CA TYR A 166 -13.96 1.22 -10.60
C TYR A 166 -14.00 2.28 -9.49
N GLU A 167 -12.84 2.76 -9.06
CA GLU A 167 -12.73 3.79 -8.01
C GLU A 167 -13.46 5.07 -8.40
N GLY A 168 -13.23 5.56 -9.64
CA GLY A 168 -13.93 6.73 -10.15
C GLY A 168 -15.46 6.53 -10.25
N ALA A 169 -15.93 5.30 -10.55
CA ALA A 169 -17.35 4.99 -10.56
C ALA A 169 -17.97 5.02 -9.15
N ILE A 170 -17.28 4.46 -8.16
CA ILE A 170 -17.74 4.47 -6.75
C ILE A 170 -17.78 5.90 -6.20
N LYS A 171 -16.80 6.74 -6.58
CA LYS A 171 -16.76 8.17 -6.19
C LYS A 171 -17.73 9.05 -7.00
N GLY A 172 -18.38 8.53 -8.06
CA GLY A 172 -19.24 9.30 -8.95
C GLY A 172 -18.48 10.22 -9.92
N GLU A 173 -17.18 10.00 -10.13
CA GLU A 173 -16.31 10.81 -10.99
C GLU A 173 -16.37 10.40 -12.46
N ASN A 174 -16.95 9.25 -12.77
CA ASN A 174 -17.12 8.75 -14.13
C ASN A 174 -18.52 8.14 -14.36
N SER A 175 -18.82 7.75 -15.59
CA SER A 175 -20.14 7.28 -16.01
C SER A 175 -20.27 5.75 -15.99
N PHE A 176 -19.36 5.01 -15.39
CA PHE A 176 -19.45 3.57 -15.33
C PHE A 176 -20.55 3.10 -14.37
N CYS A 177 -21.37 2.17 -14.84
CA CYS A 177 -22.25 1.38 -14.00
C CYS A 177 -21.50 0.15 -13.51
N VAL A 178 -21.27 0.05 -12.21
CA VAL A 178 -20.58 -1.09 -11.60
C VAL A 178 -21.59 -2.21 -11.31
N THR A 179 -21.30 -3.41 -11.82
CA THR A 179 -21.99 -4.64 -11.43
C THR A 179 -21.01 -5.53 -10.70
N HIS A 180 -21.18 -5.68 -9.38
CA HIS A 180 -20.36 -6.54 -8.56
C HIS A 180 -21.07 -7.87 -8.31
N LEU A 181 -20.54 -8.94 -8.88
CA LEU A 181 -21.06 -10.31 -8.71
C LEU A 181 -20.28 -11.01 -7.61
N LYS A 182 -21.00 -11.52 -6.64
CA LYS A 182 -20.43 -12.18 -5.46
C LYS A 182 -20.76 -13.67 -5.49
N TRP A 183 -19.79 -14.53 -5.15
CA TRP A 183 -19.93 -15.97 -5.19
C TRP A 183 -21.10 -16.48 -4.32
N TRP A 184 -21.35 -15.85 -3.19
CA TRP A 184 -22.41 -16.24 -2.26
C TRP A 184 -23.83 -15.90 -2.76
N GLN A 185 -23.95 -15.15 -3.87
CA GLN A 185 -25.22 -14.88 -4.57
C GLN A 185 -25.48 -15.90 -5.70
N ASP A 186 -24.51 -16.77 -5.99
CA ASP A 186 -24.64 -17.77 -7.06
C ASP A 186 -25.28 -19.06 -6.52
N PRO A 187 -26.43 -19.48 -7.05
CA PRO A 187 -27.14 -20.69 -6.59
C PRO A 187 -26.36 -21.99 -6.77
N ARG A 188 -25.30 -21.98 -7.57
CA ARG A 188 -24.40 -23.14 -7.73
C ARG A 188 -23.49 -23.35 -6.53
N PHE A 189 -23.14 -22.27 -5.80
CA PHE A 189 -22.08 -22.22 -4.79
C PHE A 189 -22.57 -21.90 -3.38
N ASN A 190 -23.83 -21.49 -3.22
CA ASN A 190 -24.39 -21.03 -1.95
C ASN A 190 -25.38 -22.01 -1.30
N LYS A 191 -25.46 -23.26 -1.75
CA LYS A 191 -26.46 -24.26 -1.29
C LYS A 191 -26.49 -24.46 0.23
N ASP A 192 -25.34 -24.35 0.87
CA ASP A 192 -25.15 -24.50 2.32
C ASP A 192 -24.57 -23.21 2.94
N LEU A 193 -25.02 -22.06 2.43
CA LEU A 193 -24.52 -20.75 2.85
C LEU A 193 -24.75 -20.52 4.35
N ARG A 194 -23.68 -20.14 5.03
CA ARG A 194 -23.64 -19.72 6.44
C ARG A 194 -22.95 -18.36 6.55
N LEU A 195 -23.24 -17.62 7.60
CA LEU A 195 -22.52 -16.39 7.93
C LEU A 195 -21.78 -16.60 9.25
N ILE A 196 -20.48 -16.36 9.23
CA ILE A 196 -19.57 -16.63 10.35
C ILE A 196 -18.99 -15.31 10.80
N LYS A 197 -19.13 -14.99 12.09
CA LYS A 197 -18.53 -13.79 12.67
C LYS A 197 -17.05 -14.06 12.94
N ALA A 198 -16.20 -13.73 11.98
CA ALA A 198 -14.77 -13.95 12.07
C ALA A 198 -14.03 -12.74 11.51
N LYS A 199 -12.88 -12.43 12.12
CA LYS A 199 -12.00 -11.36 11.62
C LYS A 199 -11.47 -11.71 10.22
N ASP A 200 -11.06 -12.97 10.03
CA ASP A 200 -10.60 -13.51 8.75
C ASP A 200 -11.19 -14.92 8.58
N ILE A 201 -11.91 -15.12 7.48
CA ILE A 201 -12.58 -16.40 7.20
C ILE A 201 -11.59 -17.49 6.81
N VAL A 202 -10.48 -17.16 6.15
CA VAL A 202 -9.47 -18.13 5.75
C VAL A 202 -8.76 -18.69 6.98
N ASP A 203 -8.37 -17.82 7.91
CA ASP A 203 -7.78 -18.21 9.19
C ASP A 203 -8.78 -19.03 10.03
N TRP A 204 -10.07 -18.67 9.99
CA TRP A 204 -11.11 -19.41 10.67
C TRP A 204 -11.26 -20.84 10.12
N ILE A 205 -11.24 -21.01 8.80
CA ILE A 205 -11.32 -22.31 8.14
C ILE A 205 -10.16 -23.23 8.58
N GLN A 206 -8.97 -22.67 8.73
CA GLN A 206 -7.76 -23.42 9.11
C GLN A 206 -7.71 -23.81 10.59
N LYS A 207 -8.49 -23.18 11.46
CA LYS A 207 -8.53 -23.53 12.89
C LYS A 207 -9.10 -24.94 13.12
N PRO A 208 -8.58 -25.70 14.11
CA PRO A 208 -9.21 -26.91 14.59
C PRO A 208 -10.65 -26.66 15.05
N ASN A 209 -11.55 -27.62 14.85
CA ASN A 209 -12.96 -27.47 15.23
C ASN A 209 -13.17 -27.13 16.71
N ALA A 210 -12.28 -27.58 17.60
CA ALA A 210 -12.31 -27.28 19.04
C ALA A 210 -12.04 -25.79 19.36
N GLU A 211 -11.46 -25.04 18.45
CA GLU A 211 -11.12 -23.60 18.59
C GLU A 211 -12.11 -22.68 17.87
N LYS A 212 -13.16 -23.25 17.23
CA LYS A 212 -14.18 -22.47 16.49
C LYS A 212 -15.32 -22.10 17.44
N HIS A 213 -15.16 -20.99 18.14
CA HIS A 213 -16.15 -20.47 19.12
C HIS A 213 -16.91 -19.23 18.64
N GLU A 214 -16.86 -18.92 17.35
CA GLU A 214 -17.52 -17.74 16.78
C GLU A 214 -19.03 -17.96 16.58
N GLU A 215 -19.77 -16.86 16.57
CA GLU A 215 -21.20 -16.83 16.28
C GLU A 215 -21.44 -17.20 14.81
N ILE A 216 -22.32 -18.21 14.58
CA ILE A 216 -22.62 -18.74 13.26
C ILE A 216 -24.12 -18.65 12.99
N ILE A 217 -24.49 -17.99 11.88
CA ILE A 217 -25.85 -17.98 11.36
C ILE A 217 -25.97 -19.13 10.35
N GLN A 218 -26.69 -20.16 10.71
CA GLN A 218 -26.99 -21.30 9.84
C GLN A 218 -28.07 -20.94 8.83
N SER A 219 -28.12 -21.65 7.69
CA SER A 219 -29.16 -21.49 6.66
C SER A 219 -29.32 -20.03 6.17
N ALA A 220 -28.20 -19.32 5.98
CA ALA A 220 -28.23 -17.96 5.47
C ALA A 220 -28.76 -17.85 4.03
N ILE A 221 -28.93 -18.96 3.32
CA ILE A 221 -29.53 -19.02 1.99
C ILE A 221 -30.99 -18.52 1.97
N ASP A 222 -31.70 -18.68 3.09
CA ASP A 222 -33.11 -18.28 3.20
C ASP A 222 -33.28 -16.78 3.51
N LEU A 223 -32.18 -16.07 3.73
CA LEU A 223 -32.17 -14.65 4.03
C LEU A 223 -32.22 -13.81 2.76
N HIS A 224 -32.96 -12.69 2.83
CA HIS A 224 -32.92 -11.71 1.74
C HIS A 224 -31.49 -11.16 1.53
N PRO A 225 -31.03 -10.91 0.29
CA PRO A 225 -29.68 -10.41 0.02
C PRO A 225 -29.29 -9.16 0.82
N ASP A 226 -30.22 -8.24 1.08
CA ASP A 226 -29.98 -7.03 1.88
C ASP A 226 -29.69 -7.36 3.36
N VAL A 227 -30.33 -8.41 3.89
CA VAL A 227 -30.09 -8.88 5.25
C VAL A 227 -28.69 -9.51 5.34
N ILE A 228 -28.29 -10.28 4.35
CA ILE A 228 -26.93 -10.84 4.25
C ILE A 228 -25.91 -9.68 4.18
N ALA A 229 -26.17 -8.66 3.35
CA ALA A 229 -25.28 -7.50 3.23
C ALA A 229 -25.14 -6.73 4.56
N LYS A 230 -26.23 -6.62 5.35
CA LYS A 230 -26.19 -6.04 6.69
C LYS A 230 -25.27 -6.83 7.63
N PHE A 231 -25.44 -8.16 7.72
CA PHE A 231 -24.56 -8.99 8.53
C PHE A 231 -23.09 -8.89 8.09
N ILE A 232 -22.82 -8.84 6.77
CA ILE A 232 -21.45 -8.64 6.27
C ILE A 232 -20.89 -7.29 6.76
N SER A 233 -21.69 -6.22 6.80
CA SER A 233 -21.27 -4.92 7.34
C SER A 233 -21.00 -4.95 8.85
N GLU A 234 -21.64 -5.88 9.58
CA GLU A 234 -21.44 -6.15 11.02
C GLU A 234 -20.26 -7.11 11.29
N GLY A 235 -19.49 -7.47 10.26
CA GLY A 235 -18.29 -8.29 10.39
C GLY A 235 -18.48 -9.80 10.18
N TYR A 236 -19.67 -10.23 9.76
CA TYR A 236 -19.88 -11.62 9.37
C TYR A 236 -19.30 -11.88 7.98
N LYS A 237 -18.80 -13.09 7.76
CA LYS A 237 -18.21 -13.55 6.49
C LYS A 237 -19.03 -14.69 5.90
N PRO A 238 -19.39 -14.64 4.60
CA PRO A 238 -20.05 -15.74 3.92
C PRO A 238 -19.15 -16.98 3.87
N HIS A 239 -19.72 -18.14 4.12
CA HIS A 239 -19.05 -19.43 4.06
C HIS A 239 -19.97 -20.49 3.44
N SER A 240 -19.41 -21.36 2.61
CA SER A 240 -20.06 -22.57 2.10
C SER A 240 -19.01 -23.68 1.94
N THR A 241 -19.47 -24.92 1.78
CA THR A 241 -18.56 -26.05 1.51
C THR A 241 -17.78 -25.82 0.20
N TRP A 242 -18.42 -25.22 -0.81
CA TRP A 242 -17.72 -24.87 -2.05
C TRP A 242 -16.59 -23.86 -1.80
N TYR A 243 -16.85 -22.80 -1.04
CA TYR A 243 -15.85 -21.79 -0.72
C TYR A 243 -14.67 -22.38 0.06
N GLU A 244 -14.95 -23.22 1.05
CA GLU A 244 -13.89 -23.91 1.82
C GLU A 244 -13.03 -24.79 0.92
N ASN A 245 -13.62 -25.57 0.01
CA ASN A 245 -12.88 -26.40 -0.94
C ASN A 245 -12.00 -25.54 -1.87
N MET A 246 -12.53 -24.44 -2.39
CA MET A 246 -11.76 -23.51 -3.21
C MET A 246 -10.57 -22.89 -2.43
N CYS A 247 -10.76 -22.55 -1.16
CA CYS A 247 -9.66 -22.08 -0.32
C CYS A 247 -8.57 -23.16 -0.15
N ARG A 248 -8.96 -24.42 0.03
CA ARG A 248 -8.03 -25.56 0.13
C ARG A 248 -7.29 -25.79 -1.20
N ASP A 249 -7.98 -25.78 -2.33
CA ASP A 249 -7.38 -25.94 -3.66
C ASP A 249 -6.40 -24.82 -4.00
N MET A 250 -6.58 -23.62 -3.42
CA MET A 250 -5.66 -22.49 -3.49
C MET A 250 -4.58 -22.53 -2.41
N ASN A 251 -4.41 -23.65 -1.67
CA ASN A 251 -3.49 -23.78 -0.55
C ASN A 251 -3.61 -22.64 0.48
N PHE A 252 -4.83 -22.13 0.71
CA PHE A 252 -5.11 -20.99 1.60
C PHE A 252 -4.31 -19.73 1.27
N ASN A 253 -3.90 -19.56 0.03
CA ASN A 253 -3.22 -18.35 -0.41
C ASN A 253 -4.19 -17.17 -0.41
N LYS A 254 -4.10 -16.33 0.62
CA LYS A 254 -5.01 -15.19 0.84
C LYS A 254 -5.08 -14.24 -0.37
N ARG A 255 -3.96 -14.02 -1.04
CA ARG A 255 -3.92 -13.19 -2.26
C ARG A 255 -4.80 -13.78 -3.36
N MET A 256 -4.63 -15.08 -3.66
CA MET A 256 -5.45 -15.75 -4.68
C MET A 256 -6.92 -15.77 -4.30
N ILE A 257 -7.23 -16.02 -3.03
CA ILE A 257 -8.60 -16.02 -2.51
C ILE A 257 -9.23 -14.63 -2.65
N ASN A 258 -8.53 -13.57 -2.23
CA ASN A 258 -8.98 -12.20 -2.37
C ASN A 258 -9.22 -11.80 -3.82
N GLN A 259 -8.33 -12.21 -4.72
CA GLN A 259 -8.43 -11.93 -6.15
C GLN A 259 -9.58 -12.71 -6.81
N GLU A 260 -9.64 -14.01 -6.61
CA GLU A 260 -10.46 -14.91 -7.41
C GLU A 260 -11.85 -15.17 -6.80
N LEU A 261 -12.00 -15.04 -5.47
CA LEU A 261 -13.26 -15.33 -4.78
C LEU A 261 -13.89 -14.07 -4.15
N GLU A 262 -13.12 -13.32 -3.36
CA GLU A 262 -13.64 -12.16 -2.63
C GLU A 262 -13.75 -10.89 -3.49
N CYS A 263 -13.16 -10.87 -4.66
CA CYS A 263 -13.14 -9.69 -5.55
C CYS A 263 -12.56 -8.45 -4.87
N ALA A 264 -11.55 -8.61 -4.02
CA ALA A 264 -10.92 -7.53 -3.29
C ALA A 264 -9.73 -6.99 -4.09
N PHE A 265 -9.74 -5.72 -4.45
CA PHE A 265 -8.60 -5.06 -5.12
C PHE A 265 -7.39 -4.97 -4.19
N ILE A 266 -7.62 -4.54 -2.96
CA ILE A 266 -6.60 -4.49 -1.92
C ILE A 266 -6.46 -5.90 -1.32
N GLY A 267 -5.24 -6.46 -1.34
CA GLY A 267 -4.99 -7.85 -0.95
C GLY A 267 -5.01 -8.85 -2.11
N SER A 268 -5.43 -8.45 -3.32
CA SER A 268 -5.24 -9.23 -4.54
C SER A 268 -3.86 -8.98 -5.19
N GLY A 269 -3.16 -7.90 -4.78
CA GLY A 269 -1.79 -7.56 -5.18
C GLY A 269 -0.75 -7.99 -4.13
N ASP A 270 0.53 -7.91 -4.51
CA ASP A 270 1.68 -8.12 -3.62
C ASP A 270 2.01 -6.85 -2.81
N ASN A 271 1.03 -6.24 -2.15
CA ASN A 271 1.27 -5.02 -1.37
C ASN A 271 2.25 -5.30 -0.22
N VAL A 272 3.20 -4.41 0.00
CA VAL A 272 4.16 -4.48 1.11
C VAL A 272 3.44 -4.31 2.45
N ILE A 273 2.47 -3.40 2.52
CA ILE A 273 1.58 -3.24 3.68
C ILE A 273 0.20 -3.82 3.32
N GLU A 274 -0.33 -4.67 4.18
CA GLU A 274 -1.66 -5.26 3.97
C GLU A 274 -2.73 -4.17 3.79
N GLY A 275 -3.57 -4.33 2.78
CA GLY A 275 -4.58 -3.32 2.45
C GLY A 275 -5.61 -3.07 3.54
N GLU A 276 -5.87 -4.03 4.41
CA GLU A 276 -6.73 -3.83 5.58
C GLU A 276 -6.08 -2.89 6.60
N VAL A 277 -4.76 -2.99 6.78
CA VAL A 277 -3.99 -2.09 7.63
C VAL A 277 -4.04 -0.67 7.08
N ILE A 278 -3.85 -0.50 5.76
CA ILE A 278 -3.93 0.83 5.12
C ILE A 278 -5.33 1.43 5.28
N ARG A 279 -6.40 0.66 5.06
CA ARG A 279 -7.77 1.13 5.27
C ARG A 279 -8.04 1.56 6.71
N LYS A 280 -7.52 0.79 7.68
CA LYS A 280 -7.65 1.15 9.09
C LYS A 280 -6.92 2.45 9.40
N GLN A 281 -5.72 2.64 8.84
CA GLN A 281 -5.00 3.92 8.97
C GLN A 281 -5.81 5.09 8.39
N GLU A 282 -6.43 4.90 7.21
CA GLU A 282 -7.25 5.94 6.57
C GLU A 282 -8.50 6.30 7.40
N GLN A 283 -9.14 5.31 8.02
CA GLN A 283 -10.35 5.54 8.81
C GLN A 283 -10.05 6.15 10.19
N ASP A 284 -8.99 5.66 10.87
CA ASP A 284 -8.74 5.99 12.27
C ASP A 284 -7.76 7.15 12.46
N ASN A 285 -6.81 7.35 11.52
CA ASN A 285 -5.65 8.21 11.74
C ASN A 285 -5.44 9.31 10.71
N VAL A 286 -5.79 9.09 9.43
CA VAL A 286 -5.63 10.11 8.38
C VAL A 286 -6.58 11.26 8.63
N ARG A 287 -6.06 12.47 8.51
CA ARG A 287 -6.82 13.71 8.70
C ARG A 287 -6.17 14.87 7.93
N ASP A 288 -6.95 15.91 7.67
CA ASP A 288 -6.43 17.13 7.09
C ASP A 288 -5.33 17.75 7.97
N PRO A 289 -4.28 18.31 7.38
CA PRO A 289 -3.26 19.04 8.13
C PRO A 289 -3.83 20.32 8.75
N GLU A 290 -3.35 20.68 9.93
CA GLU A 290 -3.71 21.93 10.59
C GLU A 290 -3.16 23.14 9.84
N ILE A 291 -1.97 22.97 9.23
CA ILE A 291 -1.28 24.03 8.47
C ILE A 291 -0.80 23.45 7.13
N LYS A 292 -1.13 24.17 6.05
CA LYS A 292 -0.49 24.01 4.72
C LYS A 292 0.37 25.24 4.48
N ASP A 293 1.70 25.07 4.52
CA ASP A 293 2.62 26.20 4.44
C ASP A 293 2.68 26.77 3.01
N LYS A 294 2.20 27.99 2.87
CA LYS A 294 2.14 28.71 1.59
C LYS A 294 3.52 29.09 1.05
N ALA A 295 4.53 29.25 1.91
CA ALA A 295 5.90 29.53 1.50
C ALA A 295 6.50 28.38 0.66
N TRP A 296 5.96 27.18 0.78
CA TRP A 296 6.37 25.98 0.05
C TRP A 296 5.28 25.47 -0.88
N ASP A 297 4.56 26.38 -1.55
CA ASP A 297 3.48 26.09 -2.51
C ASP A 297 2.38 25.18 -1.93
N SER A 298 2.16 25.25 -0.61
CA SER A 298 1.26 24.36 0.14
C SER A 298 1.61 22.86 0.06
N ASN A 299 2.83 22.53 -0.35
CA ASN A 299 3.34 21.16 -0.41
C ASN A 299 3.83 20.66 0.95
N LEU A 300 4.04 21.56 1.93
CA LEU A 300 4.41 21.23 3.30
C LEU A 300 3.15 21.23 4.17
N TRP A 301 2.90 20.08 4.81
CA TRP A 301 1.74 19.82 5.65
C TRP A 301 2.17 19.57 7.10
N ILE A 302 1.53 20.25 8.05
CA ILE A 302 1.81 20.13 9.49
C ILE A 302 0.53 19.73 10.20
N TRP A 303 0.57 18.63 10.95
CA TRP A 303 -0.52 18.14 11.80
C TRP A 303 -0.36 18.50 13.26
N LYS A 304 0.90 18.67 13.71
CA LYS A 304 1.22 19.08 15.07
C LYS A 304 2.48 19.94 15.11
N LEU A 305 2.44 21.01 15.88
CA LEU A 305 3.64 21.79 16.21
C LEU A 305 4.49 21.07 17.27
N PRO A 306 5.79 21.39 17.39
CA PRO A 306 6.66 20.74 18.36
C PRO A 306 6.21 20.98 19.81
N GLU A 307 6.19 19.91 20.61
CA GLU A 307 5.86 19.92 22.01
C GLU A 307 7.13 19.81 22.88
N LYS A 308 7.18 20.56 23.99
CA LYS A 308 8.35 20.57 24.87
C LYS A 308 8.55 19.20 25.52
N GLY A 309 9.74 18.63 25.35
CA GLY A 309 10.12 17.35 25.93
C GLY A 309 9.87 16.16 25.04
N HIS A 310 9.26 16.35 23.87
CA HIS A 310 9.12 15.32 22.86
C HIS A 310 10.39 15.22 22.00
N ARG A 311 10.61 14.04 21.43
CA ARG A 311 11.73 13.72 20.55
C ARG A 311 11.23 13.53 19.13
N TYR A 312 11.90 14.16 18.17
CA TYR A 312 11.50 14.14 16.78
C TYR A 312 12.58 13.55 15.90
N ILE A 313 12.16 12.86 14.85
CA ILE A 313 13.04 12.33 13.80
C ILE A 313 12.57 12.90 12.48
N LEU A 314 13.51 13.45 11.72
CA LEU A 314 13.31 13.96 10.38
C LEU A 314 14.05 13.07 9.39
N ALA A 315 13.40 12.72 8.28
CA ALA A 315 14.07 12.08 7.17
C ALA A 315 13.71 12.76 5.85
N LEU A 316 14.70 12.83 4.93
CA LEU A 316 14.59 13.45 3.63
C LEU A 316 15.05 12.46 2.56
N ASP A 317 14.13 12.14 1.65
CA ASP A 317 14.41 11.48 0.37
C ASP A 317 14.40 12.55 -0.72
N VAL A 318 15.57 12.82 -1.32
CA VAL A 318 15.78 13.99 -2.15
C VAL A 318 15.91 13.61 -3.63
N SER A 319 15.08 14.25 -4.47
CA SER A 319 15.15 14.17 -5.93
C SER A 319 16.04 15.28 -6.53
N ARG A 320 16.26 15.19 -7.85
CA ARG A 320 16.96 16.27 -8.58
C ARG A 320 16.16 17.55 -8.71
N GLY A 321 14.83 17.47 -8.58
CA GLY A 321 13.92 18.59 -8.81
C GLY A 321 13.52 18.82 -10.27
N ASP A 322 14.24 18.26 -11.23
CA ASP A 322 13.99 18.37 -12.69
C ASP A 322 13.46 17.05 -13.30
N SER A 323 13.36 15.98 -12.50
CA SER A 323 12.85 14.66 -12.88
C SER A 323 11.34 14.51 -12.60
N GLU A 324 10.78 13.36 -12.92
CA GLU A 324 9.41 13.00 -12.54
C GLU A 324 9.29 12.74 -11.04
N ASP A 325 10.41 12.34 -10.36
CA ASP A 325 10.46 12.05 -8.94
C ASP A 325 10.36 13.33 -8.11
N ALA A 326 9.61 13.26 -7.01
CA ALA A 326 9.49 14.35 -6.05
C ALA A 326 10.52 14.19 -4.90
N THR A 327 10.69 15.24 -4.12
CA THR A 327 11.40 15.20 -2.84
C THR A 327 10.39 14.92 -1.75
N GLY A 328 10.59 13.85 -0.99
CA GLY A 328 9.80 13.46 0.16
C GLY A 328 10.51 13.78 1.47
N MET A 329 9.84 14.46 2.41
CA MET A 329 10.34 14.66 3.78
C MET A 329 9.24 14.30 4.77
N CYS A 330 9.62 13.63 5.85
CA CYS A 330 8.73 13.29 6.93
C CYS A 330 9.35 13.66 8.27
N ILE A 331 8.54 14.20 9.21
CA ILE A 331 8.90 14.30 10.62
C ILE A 331 7.93 13.46 11.43
N ILE A 332 8.45 12.62 12.31
CA ILE A 332 7.66 11.86 13.27
C ILE A 332 7.95 12.31 14.70
N ASP A 333 6.92 12.26 15.53
CA ASP A 333 7.06 12.33 16.98
C ASP A 333 7.29 10.90 17.50
N TYR A 334 8.47 10.68 18.06
CA TYR A 334 8.86 9.36 18.59
C TYR A 334 8.05 8.98 19.85
N ASP A 335 7.70 9.96 20.67
CA ASP A 335 7.05 9.71 21.97
C ASP A 335 5.54 9.42 21.82
N THR A 336 4.86 10.06 20.85
CA THR A 336 3.44 9.78 20.53
C THR A 336 3.26 8.75 19.40
N PHE A 337 4.37 8.39 18.74
CA PHE A 337 4.49 7.44 17.65
C PHE A 337 3.55 7.76 16.48
N GLU A 338 3.65 9.02 15.99
CA GLU A 338 2.81 9.53 14.91
C GLU A 338 3.56 10.47 13.96
N GLN A 339 3.05 10.58 12.75
CA GLN A 339 3.51 11.56 11.77
C GLN A 339 3.03 12.96 12.18
N VAL A 340 3.94 13.95 12.17
CA VAL A 340 3.60 15.33 12.58
C VAL A 340 3.79 16.35 11.47
N LEU A 341 4.69 16.08 10.51
CA LEU A 341 4.94 16.95 9.37
C LEU A 341 5.32 16.13 8.14
N GLU A 342 4.96 16.64 6.97
CA GLU A 342 5.30 16.09 5.67
C GLU A 342 5.55 17.19 4.65
N TYR A 343 6.56 17.00 3.82
CA TYR A 343 6.76 17.75 2.59
C TYR A 343 6.79 16.79 1.39
N HIS A 344 6.09 17.15 0.31
CA HIS A 344 6.13 16.40 -0.94
C HIS A 344 6.04 17.35 -2.12
N GLY A 345 7.16 17.54 -2.83
CA GLY A 345 7.21 18.48 -3.94
C GLY A 345 8.52 18.39 -4.74
N LYS A 346 8.57 19.07 -5.87
CA LYS A 346 9.75 19.08 -6.74
C LYS A 346 10.61 20.29 -6.40
N VAL A 347 11.71 20.05 -5.70
CA VAL A 347 12.70 21.08 -5.37
C VAL A 347 14.11 20.54 -5.54
N PRO A 348 15.08 21.39 -5.92
CA PRO A 348 16.48 20.98 -5.97
C PRO A 348 17.05 20.75 -4.55
N PRO A 349 18.16 19.99 -4.43
CA PRO A 349 18.73 19.58 -3.16
C PRO A 349 19.10 20.72 -2.20
N ASP A 350 19.52 21.86 -2.72
CA ASP A 350 19.85 23.06 -1.93
C ASP A 350 18.61 23.70 -1.30
N VAL A 351 17.50 23.73 -2.03
CA VAL A 351 16.19 24.20 -1.52
C VAL A 351 15.63 23.21 -0.50
N ALA A 352 15.74 21.89 -0.76
CA ALA A 352 15.35 20.87 0.20
C ALA A 352 16.11 21.04 1.54
N ALA A 353 17.39 21.40 1.48
CA ALA A 353 18.19 21.70 2.66
C ALA A 353 17.67 22.91 3.46
N LEU A 354 17.09 23.94 2.81
CA LEU A 354 16.48 25.07 3.52
C LEU A 354 15.23 24.65 4.30
N ILE A 355 14.43 23.74 3.73
CA ILE A 355 13.26 23.16 4.41
C ILE A 355 13.70 22.39 5.65
N VAL A 356 14.75 21.56 5.52
CA VAL A 356 15.32 20.82 6.64
C VAL A 356 15.91 21.77 7.70
N ASP A 357 16.62 22.81 7.30
CA ASP A 357 17.19 23.78 8.25
C ASP A 357 16.09 24.46 9.07
N GLN A 358 15.02 24.89 8.42
CA GLN A 358 13.90 25.56 9.08
C GLN A 358 13.17 24.61 10.04
N TYR A 359 12.69 23.47 9.55
CA TYR A 359 11.82 22.59 10.34
C TYR A 359 12.61 21.64 11.24
N GLY A 360 13.80 21.20 10.83
CA GLY A 360 14.67 20.41 11.67
C GLY A 360 15.14 21.14 12.92
N ARG A 361 15.41 22.47 12.82
CA ARG A 361 15.67 23.31 14.00
C ARG A 361 14.43 23.55 14.83
N MET A 362 13.27 23.81 14.16
CA MET A 362 12.02 24.08 14.85
C MET A 362 11.58 22.90 15.73
N TYR A 363 11.71 21.67 15.24
CA TYR A 363 11.36 20.45 15.97
C TYR A 363 12.53 19.89 16.80
N GLU A 364 13.73 20.47 16.71
CA GLU A 364 14.97 19.89 17.23
C GLU A 364 15.15 18.42 16.83
N ALA A 365 14.78 18.10 15.58
CA ALA A 365 14.66 16.74 15.07
C ALA A 365 16.02 16.14 14.70
N LEU A 366 16.23 14.86 15.05
CA LEU A 366 17.36 14.08 14.55
C LEU A 366 17.15 13.81 13.06
N SER A 367 17.99 14.41 12.21
CA SER A 367 17.79 14.47 10.75
C SER A 367 18.66 13.47 10.01
N THR A 368 18.05 12.66 9.15
CA THR A 368 18.71 11.70 8.28
C THR A 368 18.33 11.92 6.80
N PHE A 369 19.15 11.43 5.88
CA PHE A 369 19.05 11.71 4.45
C PHE A 369 19.33 10.44 3.66
N ASP A 370 18.63 10.23 2.53
CA ASP A 370 19.12 9.28 1.54
C ASP A 370 20.36 9.88 0.84
N ILE A 371 21.52 9.28 1.05
CA ILE A 371 22.78 9.67 0.40
C ILE A 371 23.13 8.78 -0.80
N THR A 372 22.24 7.90 -1.21
CA THR A 372 22.40 7.05 -2.38
C THR A 372 22.35 7.90 -3.65
N GLY A 373 23.28 7.74 -4.57
CA GLY A 373 23.27 8.51 -5.82
C GLY A 373 23.69 10.00 -5.72
N GLY A 374 24.03 10.50 -4.53
CA GLY A 374 24.69 11.80 -4.35
C GLY A 374 23.81 13.01 -4.12
N MET A 375 22.47 12.95 -4.36
CA MET A 375 21.58 14.11 -4.19
C MET A 375 21.47 14.51 -2.72
N GLY A 376 21.29 13.55 -1.81
CA GLY A 376 21.31 13.81 -0.36
C GLY A 376 22.65 14.36 0.14
N ILE A 377 23.75 13.99 -0.49
CA ILE A 377 25.08 14.57 -0.17
C ILE A 377 25.10 16.08 -0.46
N ALA A 378 24.50 16.51 -1.57
CA ALA A 378 24.39 17.94 -1.91
C ALA A 378 23.57 18.70 -0.85
N SER A 379 22.44 18.13 -0.41
CA SER A 379 21.65 18.72 0.68
C SER A 379 22.42 18.82 1.98
N THR A 380 23.18 17.78 2.36
CA THR A 380 23.98 17.79 3.59
C THR A 380 25.13 18.81 3.51
N GLN A 381 25.70 19.03 2.32
CA GLN A 381 26.73 20.05 2.10
C GLN A 381 26.13 21.46 2.28
N LYS A 382 24.94 21.70 1.77
CA LYS A 382 24.22 22.96 1.98
C LYS A 382 23.90 23.19 3.47
N LEU A 383 23.50 22.16 4.20
CA LEU A 383 23.28 22.25 5.65
C LEU A 383 24.56 22.59 6.44
N LYS A 384 25.74 22.15 6.00
CA LYS A 384 27.01 22.57 6.56
C LYS A 384 27.24 24.08 6.36
N GLU A 385 26.95 24.62 5.18
CA GLU A 385 27.03 26.06 4.88
C GLU A 385 26.06 26.87 5.77
N LEU A 386 24.89 26.35 6.05
CA LEU A 386 23.86 26.94 6.92
C LEU A 386 24.19 26.78 8.41
N ALA A 387 25.34 26.20 8.76
CA ALA A 387 25.73 25.89 10.14
C ALA A 387 24.64 25.09 10.90
N TYR A 388 24.05 24.10 10.23
CA TYR A 388 23.07 23.22 10.86
C TYR A 388 23.70 22.46 12.04
N PRO A 389 22.99 22.33 13.19
CA PRO A 389 23.59 21.74 14.38
C PRO A 389 24.01 20.29 14.18
N LYS A 390 25.30 19.98 14.35
CA LYS A 390 25.84 18.62 14.21
C LYS A 390 25.13 17.59 15.10
N LYS A 391 24.62 18.01 16.26
CA LYS A 391 23.87 17.15 17.20
C LYS A 391 22.52 16.67 16.65
N LEU A 392 21.99 17.35 15.63
CA LEU A 392 20.74 16.99 14.96
C LEU A 392 20.97 16.16 13.69
N LEU A 393 22.22 15.77 13.37
CA LEU A 393 22.54 14.96 12.21
C LEU A 393 22.71 13.50 12.61
N HIS A 394 22.01 12.62 11.90
CA HIS A 394 22.14 11.17 12.04
C HIS A 394 23.20 10.65 11.08
N TYR A 395 24.07 9.78 11.59
CA TYR A 395 25.10 9.07 10.82
C TYR A 395 24.82 7.58 10.91
N ASP A 396 24.66 6.92 9.76
CA ASP A 396 24.51 5.47 9.72
C ASP A 396 25.83 4.79 10.05
N ASN A 397 25.83 3.96 11.09
CA ASN A 397 27.05 3.25 11.52
C ASN A 397 27.02 1.82 11.01
N ASP A 398 28.10 1.43 10.37
CA ASP A 398 28.30 0.08 9.82
C ASP A 398 28.55 -1.00 10.89
N ASP A 399 29.05 -0.63 12.07
CA ASP A 399 29.32 -1.55 13.15
C ASP A 399 28.17 -1.61 14.14
N ASN A 400 27.41 -2.70 14.12
CA ASN A 400 26.27 -2.94 15.02
C ASN A 400 26.63 -2.93 16.53
N ASN A 401 27.91 -2.87 16.88
CA ASN A 401 28.43 -2.91 18.24
C ASN A 401 28.89 -1.55 18.79
N ASN A 402 29.00 -0.50 17.97
CA ASN A 402 29.47 0.79 18.47
C ASN A 402 28.32 1.74 18.75
N MET A 403 27.85 1.73 20.00
CA MET A 403 26.79 2.61 20.50
C MET A 403 27.18 4.09 20.52
N TYR A 404 28.45 4.43 20.23
CA TYR A 404 29.07 5.75 20.45
C TYR A 404 29.93 6.19 19.27
N PHE A 405 29.35 6.13 18.07
CA PHE A 405 30.03 6.62 16.91
C PHE A 405 30.22 8.13 17.00
N MET A 406 31.45 8.57 17.25
CA MET A 406 31.85 9.92 16.91
C MET A 406 32.22 9.93 15.45
N PRO A 407 31.40 10.57 14.58
CA PRO A 407 31.70 10.58 13.16
C PRO A 407 33.08 11.21 12.93
N ASP A 408 33.91 10.61 12.08
CA ASP A 408 35.09 11.21 11.53
C ASP A 408 34.74 12.61 10.95
N GLU A 409 35.68 13.54 10.90
CA GLU A 409 35.42 14.88 10.35
C GLU A 409 34.88 14.88 8.93
N ASN A 410 35.15 13.78 8.18
CA ASN A 410 34.72 13.54 6.81
C ASN A 410 33.42 12.70 6.70
N ALA A 411 32.84 12.25 7.80
CA ALA A 411 31.62 11.45 7.77
C ALA A 411 30.47 12.26 7.15
N ILE A 412 29.70 11.59 6.29
CA ILE A 412 28.52 12.16 5.64
C ILE A 412 27.29 11.71 6.42
N PRO A 413 26.45 12.65 6.92
CA PRO A 413 25.23 12.28 7.59
C PRO A 413 24.22 11.69 6.62
N GLY A 414 23.51 10.64 7.03
CA GLY A 414 22.50 9.98 6.22
C GLY A 414 22.67 8.47 6.12
N ILE A 415 21.88 7.83 5.29
CA ILE A 415 21.81 6.39 5.07
C ILE A 415 22.07 6.10 3.59
N ASN A 416 22.98 5.17 3.30
CA ASN A 416 23.21 4.69 1.94
C ASN A 416 22.41 3.40 1.71
N PHE A 417 21.37 3.44 0.86
CA PHE A 417 20.50 2.29 0.57
C PHE A 417 21.21 1.16 -0.15
N ALA A 418 22.27 1.46 -0.89
CA ALA A 418 23.06 0.44 -1.60
C ALA A 418 23.93 -0.39 -0.64
N SER A 419 24.20 0.11 0.57
CA SER A 419 25.00 -0.61 1.56
C SER A 419 24.13 -1.63 2.33
N ARG A 420 24.65 -2.86 2.53
CA ARG A 420 24.11 -3.88 3.46
C ARG A 420 22.58 -4.08 3.43
N ASN A 421 21.95 -4.00 2.26
CA ASN A 421 20.49 -4.13 2.12
C ASN A 421 19.70 -3.14 3.01
N ARG A 422 20.20 -1.90 3.17
CA ARG A 422 19.55 -0.87 4.00
C ARG A 422 18.12 -0.58 3.55
N ARG A 423 17.87 -0.53 2.23
CA ARG A 423 16.50 -0.37 1.71
C ARG A 423 15.56 -1.46 2.24
N GLY A 424 15.99 -2.72 2.26
CA GLY A 424 15.17 -3.81 2.82
C GLY A 424 14.92 -3.67 4.32
N GLN A 425 15.92 -3.22 5.09
CA GLN A 425 15.78 -2.98 6.53
C GLN A 425 14.85 -1.80 6.84
N ILE A 426 14.92 -0.73 6.06
CA ILE A 426 14.02 0.44 6.15
C ILE A 426 12.57 0.02 5.90
N ILE A 427 12.34 -0.76 4.85
CA ILE A 427 11.01 -1.25 4.51
C ILE A 427 10.47 -2.22 5.57
N ALA A 428 11.32 -3.10 6.12
CA ALA A 428 10.93 -3.97 7.23
C ALA A 428 10.56 -3.18 8.49
N ALA A 429 11.28 -2.10 8.81
CA ALA A 429 10.94 -1.20 9.92
C ALA A 429 9.60 -0.49 9.69
N LEU A 430 9.34 -0.04 8.46
CA LEU A 430 8.05 0.53 8.07
C LEU A 430 6.91 -0.47 8.23
N GLU A 431 7.06 -1.68 7.69
CA GLU A 431 6.06 -2.74 7.77
C GLU A 431 5.74 -3.10 9.24
N GLU A 432 6.76 -3.29 10.06
CA GLU A 432 6.60 -3.58 11.50
C GLU A 432 5.86 -2.45 12.23
N ALA A 433 6.29 -1.20 12.05
CA ALA A 433 5.71 -0.06 12.75
C ALA A 433 4.25 0.20 12.36
N VAL A 434 3.92 0.12 11.06
CA VAL A 434 2.58 0.41 10.54
C VAL A 434 1.63 -0.75 10.81
N SER A 435 2.09 -2.01 10.62
CA SER A 435 1.21 -3.19 10.72
C SER A 435 1.03 -3.67 12.17
N ARG A 436 2.05 -3.56 13.01
CA ARG A 436 2.08 -4.15 14.36
C ARG A 436 2.38 -3.14 15.45
N GLY A 437 3.16 -2.12 15.16
CA GLY A 437 3.69 -1.17 16.14
C GLY A 437 2.74 -0.04 16.52
N GLY A 438 1.59 0.11 15.87
CA GLY A 438 0.61 1.14 16.19
C GLY A 438 1.00 2.55 15.76
N PHE A 439 1.95 2.71 14.81
CA PHE A 439 2.30 4.00 14.23
C PHE A 439 1.08 4.64 13.54
N LYS A 440 0.88 5.94 13.75
CA LYS A 440 -0.26 6.67 13.21
C LYS A 440 0.16 7.51 12.00
N ILE A 441 -0.31 7.11 10.83
CA ILE A 441 -0.13 7.88 9.59
C ILE A 441 -1.19 8.98 9.55
N ARG A 442 -0.78 10.22 9.27
CA ARG A 442 -1.67 11.38 9.17
C ARG A 442 -1.98 11.77 7.74
N SER A 443 -1.11 11.43 6.80
CA SER A 443 -1.15 11.85 5.40
C SER A 443 -1.98 10.93 4.52
N GLU A 444 -2.92 11.52 3.75
CA GLU A 444 -3.61 10.83 2.66
C GLU A 444 -2.68 10.56 1.46
N ARG A 445 -1.68 11.45 1.21
CA ARG A 445 -0.70 11.26 0.13
C ARG A 445 0.15 10.02 0.39
N LEU A 446 0.64 9.86 1.61
CA LEU A 446 1.43 8.71 2.03
C LEU A 446 0.61 7.40 1.95
N THR A 447 -0.66 7.39 2.38
CA THR A 447 -1.49 6.18 2.24
C THR A 447 -1.78 5.86 0.78
N ALA A 448 -1.89 6.86 -0.10
CA ALA A 448 -2.04 6.66 -1.53
C ALA A 448 -0.79 6.02 -2.17
N GLU A 449 0.43 6.40 -1.73
CA GLU A 449 1.67 5.73 -2.14
C GLU A 449 1.73 4.29 -1.61
N LEU A 450 1.42 4.05 -0.33
CA LEU A 450 1.42 2.72 0.28
C LEU A 450 0.50 1.72 -0.44
N LYS A 451 -0.65 2.17 -0.95
CA LYS A 451 -1.55 1.35 -1.77
C LYS A 451 -0.90 0.85 -3.06
N LYS A 452 0.06 1.60 -3.60
CA LYS A 452 0.77 1.32 -4.85
C LYS A 452 2.17 0.74 -4.63
N PHE A 453 2.54 0.48 -3.38
CA PHE A 453 3.83 -0.09 -3.02
C PHE A 453 3.72 -1.61 -2.87
N VAL A 454 4.35 -2.34 -3.79
CA VAL A 454 4.11 -3.77 -4.01
C VAL A 454 5.42 -4.55 -4.12
N TYR A 455 5.37 -5.86 -3.83
CA TYR A 455 6.48 -6.75 -4.14
C TYR A 455 6.50 -7.09 -5.64
N LYS A 456 7.57 -6.71 -6.35
CA LYS A 456 7.87 -7.12 -7.72
C LYS A 456 9.06 -8.07 -7.72
N ASN A 457 8.86 -9.28 -8.22
CA ASN A 457 9.92 -10.30 -8.23
C ASN A 457 10.60 -10.51 -6.86
N GLY A 458 9.81 -10.45 -5.78
CA GLY A 458 10.28 -10.59 -4.41
C GLY A 458 11.02 -9.38 -3.84
N LYS A 459 11.04 -8.24 -4.53
CA LYS A 459 11.60 -6.98 -4.05
C LYS A 459 10.50 -5.92 -3.94
N PRO A 460 10.46 -5.15 -2.84
CA PRO A 460 9.50 -4.06 -2.69
C PRO A 460 9.83 -2.91 -3.63
N ASP A 461 8.82 -2.47 -4.39
CA ASP A 461 8.94 -1.42 -5.42
C ASP A 461 7.58 -0.75 -5.65
N HIS A 462 7.58 0.46 -6.19
CA HIS A 462 6.36 1.16 -6.56
C HIS A 462 5.77 0.63 -7.89
N MET A 463 4.47 0.75 -8.09
CA MET A 463 3.81 0.43 -9.37
C MET A 463 4.27 1.40 -10.46
N LYS A 464 4.22 0.96 -11.74
CA LYS A 464 4.60 1.83 -12.87
C LYS A 464 3.74 3.10 -12.87
N GLY A 465 4.39 4.26 -12.90
CA GLY A 465 3.72 5.57 -12.87
C GLY A 465 3.31 6.03 -11.45
N SER A 466 3.87 5.45 -10.40
CA SER A 466 3.80 5.93 -9.02
C SER A 466 5.20 6.06 -8.44
N HIS A 467 5.31 6.77 -7.33
CA HIS A 467 6.57 7.06 -6.63
C HIS A 467 6.50 6.52 -5.20
N ASP A 468 7.63 6.43 -4.52
CA ASP A 468 7.77 5.94 -3.14
C ASP A 468 8.55 6.91 -2.24
N ASP A 469 8.61 8.19 -2.63
CA ASP A 469 9.40 9.23 -1.97
C ASP A 469 8.98 9.44 -0.50
N LEU A 470 7.67 9.52 -0.23
CA LEU A 470 7.15 9.65 1.14
C LEU A 470 7.29 8.34 1.93
N ILE A 471 7.15 7.20 1.27
CA ILE A 471 7.34 5.88 1.89
C ILE A 471 8.77 5.73 2.37
N MET A 472 9.75 6.13 1.54
CA MET A 472 11.16 6.05 1.91
C MET A 472 11.53 7.04 3.00
N ALA A 473 10.98 8.27 2.95
CA ALA A 473 11.17 9.25 4.02
C ALA A 473 10.61 8.74 5.36
N LEU A 474 9.37 8.25 5.40
CA LEU A 474 8.81 7.66 6.63
C LEU A 474 9.59 6.42 7.07
N GLY A 475 9.94 5.54 6.14
CA GLY A 475 10.70 4.32 6.43
C GLY A 475 12.04 4.62 7.10
N MET A 476 12.77 5.64 6.63
CA MET A 476 14.01 6.11 7.27
C MET A 476 13.78 6.64 8.69
N CYS A 477 12.70 7.41 8.92
CA CYS A 477 12.35 7.85 10.28
C CYS A 477 12.15 6.65 11.22
N LEU A 478 11.39 5.66 10.78
CA LEU A 478 11.08 4.46 11.59
C LEU A 478 12.30 3.55 11.78
N PHE A 479 13.16 3.45 10.78
CA PHE A 479 14.44 2.74 10.90
C PHE A 479 15.35 3.38 11.95
N VAL A 480 15.48 4.71 11.94
CA VAL A 480 16.26 5.46 12.95
C VAL A 480 15.62 5.33 14.33
N ALA A 481 14.29 5.37 14.42
CA ALA A 481 13.56 5.13 15.66
C ALA A 481 13.90 3.77 16.28
N ASN A 482 13.88 2.72 15.47
CA ASN A 482 14.15 1.35 15.93
C ASN A 482 15.63 1.09 16.25
N THR A 483 16.56 1.76 15.57
CA THR A 483 18.00 1.51 15.74
C THR A 483 18.63 2.42 16.76
N SER A 484 18.42 3.72 16.66
CA SER A 484 19.13 4.73 17.47
C SER A 484 18.38 5.07 18.76
N PHE A 485 17.06 5.33 18.67
CA PHE A 485 16.30 5.77 19.86
C PHE A 485 15.92 4.62 20.80
N LYS A 486 15.60 3.46 20.29
CA LYS A 486 15.30 2.29 21.13
C LYS A 486 16.48 1.89 21.99
N ARG A 487 17.68 1.92 21.45
CA ARG A 487 18.92 1.63 22.19
C ARG A 487 19.23 2.69 23.26
N LEU A 488 18.98 3.96 22.97
CA LEU A 488 19.12 5.04 23.96
C LEU A 488 18.15 4.84 25.13
N GLN A 489 16.91 4.48 24.84
CA GLN A 489 15.89 4.22 25.87
C GLN A 489 16.22 2.98 26.72
N GLU A 490 16.74 1.93 26.12
CA GLU A 490 17.21 0.73 26.84
C GLU A 490 18.39 1.08 27.76
N SER A 491 19.34 1.92 27.31
CA SER A 491 20.45 2.42 28.12
C SER A 491 19.99 3.30 29.28
N ASP A 492 19.04 4.23 29.04
CA ASP A 492 18.47 5.07 30.09
C ASP A 492 17.69 4.27 31.13
N ASN A 493 16.90 3.27 30.68
CA ASN A 493 16.17 2.38 31.58
C ASN A 493 17.12 1.54 32.42
N LEU A 494 18.22 1.05 31.86
CA LEU A 494 19.26 0.33 32.57
C LEU A 494 19.92 1.22 33.63
N THR A 495 20.25 2.46 33.27
CA THR A 495 20.83 3.45 34.15
C THR A 495 19.87 3.82 35.29
N ARG A 496 18.57 4.03 34.99
CA ARG A 496 17.54 4.26 36.02
C ARG A 496 17.37 3.07 36.94
N ALA A 497 17.29 1.84 36.39
CA ALA A 497 17.18 0.63 37.18
C ALA A 497 18.40 0.45 38.12
N MET A 498 19.61 0.78 37.65
CA MET A 498 20.81 0.80 38.48
C MET A 498 20.73 1.85 39.62
N LEU A 499 20.31 3.08 39.30
CA LEU A 499 20.14 4.14 40.30
C LEU A 499 19.06 3.80 41.32
N ASP A 500 17.94 3.19 40.89
CA ASP A 500 16.88 2.75 41.79
C ASP A 500 17.33 1.57 42.66
N SER A 501 18.14 0.64 42.12
CA SER A 501 18.72 -0.44 42.91
C SER A 501 19.70 0.10 43.99
N TRP A 502 20.36 1.20 43.75
CA TRP A 502 21.19 1.90 44.74
C TRP A 502 20.33 2.57 45.81
N LYS A 503 19.22 3.20 45.47
CA LYS A 503 18.27 3.77 46.45
C LYS A 503 17.66 2.75 47.38
N ILE A 504 17.37 1.54 46.91
CA ILE A 504 16.84 0.47 47.74
C ILE A 504 17.88 -0.01 48.75
N LYS A 505 19.17 -0.07 48.38
CA LYS A 505 20.27 -0.46 49.31
C LYS A 505 20.56 0.59 50.40
N THR A 506 20.22 1.87 50.19
CA THR A 506 20.41 2.94 51.19
C THR A 506 19.31 2.99 52.25
N ASN A 507 18.21 2.25 52.07
CA ASN A 507 17.10 2.19 53.05
C ASN A 507 17.15 0.99 54.01
N GLU A 508 18.21 0.13 54.01
CA GLU A 508 18.42 -0.86 55.03
C GLU A 508 18.96 -0.20 56.32
N PRO A 509 18.56 -0.69 57.52
CA PRO A 509 18.88 -0.01 58.78
C PRO A 509 20.39 0.01 59.03
N LYS A 510 20.88 1.19 59.40
CA LYS A 510 22.27 1.56 59.65
C LYS A 510 22.96 0.60 60.64
N SER A 511 23.78 -0.31 60.15
CA SER A 511 25.00 -0.73 60.83
C SER A 511 26.08 -0.81 59.76
N ASP A 512 27.12 0.00 59.86
CA ASP A 512 28.31 0.09 59.01
C ASP A 512 28.30 1.11 57.86
N SER A 513 27.55 2.23 57.99
CA SER A 513 27.57 3.31 56.97
C SER A 513 28.86 4.13 56.89
N ASN A 514 29.71 4.10 57.92
CA ASN A 514 30.96 4.90 57.92
C ASN A 514 32.07 4.27 57.07
N TYR A 515 32.09 2.96 56.90
CA TYR A 515 33.13 2.29 56.12
C TYR A 515 33.01 2.46 54.62
N LEU A 516 31.77 2.62 54.10
CA LEU A 516 31.52 2.84 52.69
C LEU A 516 31.70 4.33 52.27
N LEU A 517 31.39 5.27 53.17
CA LEU A 517 31.59 6.71 52.91
C LEU A 517 33.07 7.07 52.89
N GLU A 518 33.91 6.51 53.72
CA GLU A 518 35.37 6.70 53.66
C GLU A 518 36.00 6.16 52.37
N LYS A 519 35.47 5.09 51.80
CA LYS A 519 35.95 4.54 50.51
C LYS A 519 35.54 5.33 49.29
N ILE A 520 34.46 6.11 49.35
CA ILE A 520 33.96 6.94 48.25
C ILE A 520 34.59 8.33 48.29
N THR A 521 34.99 8.82 49.44
CA THR A 521 35.59 10.16 49.64
C THR A 521 37.11 10.16 49.66
N SER A 522 37.79 9.03 49.74
CA SER A 522 39.25 8.94 49.65
C SER A 522 39.66 9.11 48.18
N THR A 523 40.47 10.13 47.92
CA THR A 523 41.16 10.28 46.63
C THR A 523 41.92 9.00 46.29
N PRO A 524 41.80 8.47 45.05
CA PRO A 524 42.50 7.26 44.67
C PRO A 524 44.02 7.46 44.77
N ASP A 525 44.68 6.56 45.46
CA ASP A 525 46.15 6.50 45.52
C ASP A 525 46.66 6.14 44.10
N PRO A 526 47.42 6.99 43.43
CA PRO A 526 47.90 6.77 42.07
C PRO A 526 48.82 5.54 41.90
N ASN A 527 49.25 4.91 43.02
CA ASN A 527 50.17 3.79 43.00
C ASN A 527 49.51 2.42 43.34
N LYS A 528 48.20 2.37 43.52
CA LYS A 528 47.47 1.10 43.74
C LYS A 528 46.83 0.63 42.46
N THR A 529 47.29 -0.47 41.92
CA THR A 529 46.61 -1.28 40.89
C THR A 529 45.39 -1.98 41.50
N TYR A 530 44.19 -1.60 41.03
CA TYR A 530 42.94 -2.26 41.38
C TYR A 530 42.63 -3.28 40.28
N GLU A 531 42.69 -4.56 40.61
CA GLU A 531 42.15 -5.65 39.78
C GLU A 531 40.61 -5.58 39.86
N GLY A 532 39.97 -5.08 38.84
CA GLY A 532 38.51 -5.02 38.68
C GLY A 532 38.11 -4.21 37.48
N GLU A 533 38.07 -4.83 36.32
CA GLU A 533 37.84 -4.21 34.99
C GLU A 533 36.46 -3.57 34.77
N GLY A 534 35.53 -3.57 35.70
CA GLY A 534 34.17 -3.10 35.48
C GLY A 534 33.88 -1.60 35.71
N ILE A 535 34.64 -0.93 36.58
CA ILE A 535 34.28 0.43 37.06
C ILE A 535 34.90 1.54 36.20
N ASN A 536 36.07 1.31 35.62
CA ASN A 536 36.74 2.32 34.77
C ASN A 536 36.03 2.48 33.39
N ASP A 537 35.46 1.43 32.84
CA ASP A 537 34.66 1.48 31.61
C ASP A 537 33.34 2.25 31.82
N MET A 538 32.70 2.08 32.99
CA MET A 538 31.46 2.82 33.32
C MET A 538 31.69 4.32 33.49
N LEU A 539 32.82 4.73 34.09
CA LEU A 539 33.14 6.13 34.30
C LEU A 539 33.62 6.84 33.02
N GLN A 540 34.25 6.13 32.11
CA GLN A 540 34.55 6.67 30.79
C GLN A 540 33.27 6.87 29.97
N ASN A 541 32.37 5.94 30.03
CA ASN A 541 31.09 6.01 29.32
C ASN A 541 30.22 7.18 29.81
N THR A 542 30.10 7.43 31.11
CA THR A 542 29.36 8.58 31.65
C THR A 542 29.94 9.91 31.26
N ARG A 543 31.27 10.04 31.10
CA ARG A 543 31.93 11.29 30.63
C ARG A 543 31.69 11.59 29.16
N GLN A 544 31.45 10.56 28.34
CA GLN A 544 31.24 10.71 26.91
C GLN A 544 29.84 11.27 26.56
N TYR A 545 28.85 11.20 27.48
CA TYR A 545 27.47 11.66 27.29
C TYR A 545 27.11 12.96 28.01
N SER A 546 28.02 13.54 28.77
CA SER A 546 27.74 14.80 29.46
C SER A 546 27.33 15.94 28.53
N TRP A 547 27.64 15.84 27.24
CA TRP A 547 27.22 16.79 26.21
C TRP A 547 25.74 16.66 25.82
N LEU A 548 25.12 15.47 25.95
CA LEU A 548 23.71 15.22 25.72
C LEU A 548 22.80 15.90 26.75
N PHE A 549 23.35 16.17 27.96
CA PHE A 549 22.63 16.76 29.10
C PHE A 549 22.98 18.22 29.35
N GLY A 550 23.66 18.89 28.41
CA GLY A 550 23.92 20.33 28.47
C GLY A 550 25.03 20.79 29.46
N SER A 551 25.75 19.88 30.12
CA SER A 551 26.87 20.19 30.98
C SER A 551 28.19 19.71 30.36
N ASP A 552 28.98 20.65 29.81
CA ASP A 552 30.35 20.35 29.35
C ASP A 552 31.31 20.41 30.56
N PRO A 553 31.87 19.27 31.02
CA PRO A 553 32.77 19.27 32.18
C PRO A 553 34.11 20.01 31.94
N ARG A 554 34.40 20.44 30.70
CA ARG A 554 35.62 21.17 30.35
C ARG A 554 35.53 22.67 30.67
N LYS A 555 34.36 23.22 31.02
CA LYS A 555 34.21 24.64 31.38
C LYS A 555 34.54 24.96 32.83
N ASN A 556 34.79 23.97 33.69
CA ASN A 556 35.14 24.20 35.11
C ASN A 556 36.65 24.06 35.43
N LYS A 557 37.54 24.27 34.46
CA LYS A 557 38.97 24.47 34.75
C LYS A 557 39.38 25.88 34.40
N LYS A 558 38.97 26.85 35.21
CA LYS A 558 39.66 28.09 35.48
C LYS A 558 39.16 28.60 36.82
N ILE A 559 39.86 28.24 37.86
CA ILE A 559 40.40 29.07 38.96
C ILE A 559 41.30 28.14 39.75
#